data_a25e3b2d8c91f73edba1882db4bd7dd6
#
_entry.id   a25e3b2d8c91f73edba1882db4bd7dd6
#
_cell.length_a   1.000
_cell.length_b   1.000
_cell.length_c   1.000
_cell.angle_alpha   90.00
_cell.angle_beta   90.00
_cell.angle_gamma   90.00
#
_symmetry.space_group_name_H-M   'P 1'
#
loop_
_entity.id
_entity.type
_entity.pdbx_description
1 polymer ?
#
loop_
_entity_poly.entity_id
_entity_poly.type
_entity_poly.pdbx_seq_one_letter_code
_entity_poly.pdbx_strand_id
1 'polypeptide(L)'
;MYDVVVIGGGPSGATAAEDLARSGHKVALLDRAGRIKPCGGAIPPRLIADFDIPDDQLVARITTARMISPTGRRVDIPIENGFVGMVDREHFDEFLRVRAARAGAARATGTFLRIERDGEGTAVIYRDKVTGNERRLDTRLVIGADGARSTVARDEVPGGDRIP
;
A
#
# COMPACT_ATOMS: atom_id res chain seq x y z
N MET A 1 -21.40 -8.45 0.05
CA MET A 1 -20.91 -7.50 1.05
C MET A 1 -19.57 -7.97 1.57
N TYR A 2 -18.60 -7.09 1.72
CA TYR A 2 -17.29 -7.33 2.31
C TYR A 2 -17.31 -6.96 3.80
N ASP A 3 -16.43 -7.57 4.61
CA ASP A 3 -16.19 -7.09 5.96
C ASP A 3 -15.36 -5.81 5.92
N VAL A 4 -14.34 -5.79 5.03
CA VAL A 4 -13.45 -4.64 4.87
C VAL A 4 -13.16 -4.37 3.40
N VAL A 5 -13.20 -3.09 3.01
CA VAL A 5 -12.62 -2.60 1.76
C VAL A 5 -11.40 -1.77 2.08
N VAL A 6 -10.24 -2.18 1.56
CA VAL A 6 -8.97 -1.44 1.66
C VAL A 6 -8.77 -0.63 0.38
N ILE A 7 -8.64 0.69 0.51
CA ILE A 7 -8.45 1.61 -0.61
C ILE A 7 -6.98 2.00 -0.70
N GLY A 8 -6.31 1.56 -1.75
CA GLY A 8 -4.89 1.76 -2.01
C GLY A 8 -4.07 0.49 -1.85
N GLY A 9 -3.51 -0.02 -2.94
CA GLY A 9 -2.70 -1.25 -3.01
C GLY A 9 -1.18 -1.00 -2.94
N GLY A 10 -0.74 0.05 -2.26
CA GLY A 10 0.66 0.21 -1.86
C GLY A 10 1.02 -0.73 -0.72
N PRO A 11 2.28 -0.72 -0.21
CA PRO A 11 2.73 -1.66 0.81
C PRO A 11 1.80 -1.75 2.02
N SER A 12 1.39 -0.62 2.60
CA SER A 12 0.50 -0.62 3.77
C SER A 12 -0.87 -1.25 3.49
N GLY A 13 -1.50 -0.88 2.37
CA GLY A 13 -2.83 -1.41 2.06
C GLY A 13 -2.82 -2.87 1.61
N ALA A 14 -1.81 -3.28 0.83
CA ALA A 14 -1.67 -4.66 0.43
C ALA A 14 -1.39 -5.58 1.63
N THR A 15 -0.52 -5.16 2.56
CA THR A 15 -0.25 -5.90 3.80
C THR A 15 -1.50 -5.96 4.70
N ALA A 16 -2.20 -4.85 4.91
CA ALA A 16 -3.43 -4.85 5.69
C ALA A 16 -4.50 -5.79 5.08
N ALA A 17 -4.63 -5.80 3.75
CA ALA A 17 -5.56 -6.69 3.07
C ALA A 17 -5.15 -8.17 3.21
N GLU A 18 -3.85 -8.47 3.17
CA GLU A 18 -3.32 -9.82 3.41
C GLU A 18 -3.63 -10.31 4.83
N ASP A 19 -3.28 -9.51 5.84
CA ASP A 19 -3.44 -9.87 7.25
C ASP A 19 -4.91 -10.09 7.62
N LEU A 20 -5.79 -9.22 7.15
CA LEU A 20 -7.22 -9.35 7.36
C LEU A 20 -7.80 -10.59 6.64
N ALA A 21 -7.37 -10.87 5.42
CA ALA A 21 -7.81 -12.06 4.70
C ALA A 21 -7.31 -13.35 5.39
N ARG A 22 -6.07 -13.38 5.86
CA ARG A 22 -5.51 -14.50 6.66
C ARG A 22 -6.27 -14.70 7.97
N SER A 23 -6.80 -13.62 8.55
CA SER A 23 -7.64 -13.66 9.76
C SER A 23 -9.09 -14.08 9.48
N GLY A 24 -9.42 -14.48 8.24
CA GLY A 24 -10.73 -14.99 7.86
C GLY A 24 -11.77 -13.94 7.48
N HIS A 25 -11.38 -12.66 7.36
CA HIS A 25 -12.29 -11.61 6.91
C HIS A 25 -12.47 -11.62 5.40
N LYS A 26 -13.67 -11.28 4.93
CA LYS A 26 -13.95 -11.06 3.51
C LYS A 26 -13.48 -9.67 3.09
N VAL A 27 -12.33 -9.60 2.44
CA VAL A 27 -11.63 -8.35 2.11
C VAL A 27 -11.67 -8.06 0.62
N ALA A 28 -11.88 -6.78 0.25
CA ALA A 28 -11.58 -6.28 -1.08
C ALA A 28 -10.43 -5.26 -1.02
N LEU A 29 -9.45 -5.42 -1.91
CA LEU A 29 -8.34 -4.49 -2.10
C LEU A 29 -8.56 -3.71 -3.41
N LEU A 30 -8.86 -2.42 -3.30
CA LEU A 30 -9.03 -1.51 -4.43
C LEU A 30 -7.73 -0.76 -4.71
N ASP A 31 -7.21 -0.88 -5.92
CA ASP A 31 -6.01 -0.15 -6.36
C ASP A 31 -6.12 0.29 -7.82
N ARG A 32 -5.49 1.42 -8.15
CA ARG A 32 -5.49 1.94 -9.53
C ARG A 32 -4.66 1.14 -10.51
N ALA A 33 -3.72 0.33 -10.03
CA ALA A 33 -2.67 -0.39 -10.77
C ALA A 33 -1.82 0.48 -11.71
N GLY A 34 -0.60 0.04 -11.98
CA GLY A 34 0.28 0.65 -12.99
C GLY A 34 0.85 2.03 -12.63
N ARG A 35 0.73 2.50 -11.37
CA ARG A 35 1.40 3.71 -10.91
C ARG A 35 2.64 3.36 -10.10
N ILE A 36 3.79 3.64 -10.67
CA ILE A 36 5.06 3.59 -9.93
C ILE A 36 5.13 4.81 -9.01
N LYS A 37 5.34 4.57 -7.71
CA LYS A 37 5.55 5.66 -6.75
C LYS A 37 7.02 6.09 -6.80
N PRO A 38 7.32 7.39 -6.85
CA PRO A 38 8.68 7.88 -6.75
C PRO A 38 9.21 7.59 -5.33
N CYS A 39 9.98 6.53 -5.20
CA CYS A 39 10.57 6.08 -3.95
C CYS A 39 11.86 5.34 -4.27
N GLY A 40 12.91 5.57 -3.48
CA GLY A 40 14.18 4.85 -3.65
C GLY A 40 14.12 3.36 -3.33
N GLY A 41 13.00 2.87 -2.81
CA GLY A 41 12.80 1.43 -2.55
C GLY A 41 13.59 0.88 -1.36
N ALA A 42 14.16 1.73 -0.51
CA ALA A 42 14.90 1.28 0.66
C ALA A 42 13.97 0.70 1.73
N ILE A 43 14.23 -0.52 2.15
CA ILE A 43 13.51 -1.20 3.23
C ILE A 43 14.49 -1.67 4.31
N PRO A 44 14.19 -1.42 5.61
CA PRO A 44 15.09 -1.79 6.69
C PRO A 44 15.12 -3.30 6.91
N PRO A 45 16.21 -3.85 7.51
CA PRO A 45 16.36 -5.28 7.79
C PRO A 45 15.19 -5.86 8.58
N ARG A 46 14.70 -5.11 9.56
CA ARG A 46 13.58 -5.54 10.39
C ARG A 46 12.29 -5.74 9.58
N LEU A 47 12.00 -4.86 8.61
CA LEU A 47 10.83 -5.02 7.74
C LEU A 47 10.94 -6.31 6.91
N ILE A 48 12.14 -6.62 6.41
CA ILE A 48 12.38 -7.84 5.62
C ILE A 48 12.03 -9.07 6.48
N ALA A 49 12.48 -9.09 7.73
CA ALA A 49 12.22 -10.20 8.66
C ALA A 49 10.76 -10.24 9.14
N ASP A 50 10.20 -9.11 9.59
CA ASP A 50 8.86 -9.05 10.17
C ASP A 50 7.74 -9.37 9.16
N PHE A 51 7.99 -9.14 7.86
CA PHE A 51 7.01 -9.36 6.79
C PHE A 51 7.41 -10.47 5.80
N ASP A 52 8.38 -11.31 6.16
CA ASP A 52 8.85 -12.43 5.33
C ASP A 52 9.07 -12.03 3.86
N ILE A 53 9.83 -10.94 3.64
CA ILE A 53 10.13 -10.47 2.30
C ILE A 53 11.20 -11.37 1.70
N PRO A 54 10.90 -12.12 0.61
CA PRO A 54 11.86 -13.03 0.02
C PRO A 54 12.99 -12.28 -0.69
N ASP A 55 14.15 -12.92 -0.74
CA ASP A 55 15.37 -12.35 -1.28
C ASP A 55 15.27 -11.98 -2.77
N ASP A 56 14.43 -12.65 -3.54
CA ASP A 56 14.19 -12.37 -4.96
C ASP A 56 13.46 -11.04 -5.21
N GLN A 57 12.91 -10.44 -4.15
CA GLN A 57 12.34 -9.10 -4.20
C GLN A 57 13.38 -7.99 -3.99
N LEU A 58 14.61 -8.35 -3.62
CA LEU A 58 15.69 -7.40 -3.36
C LEU A 58 16.57 -7.23 -4.59
N VAL A 59 16.56 -6.04 -5.17
CA VAL A 59 17.43 -5.68 -6.31
C VAL A 59 18.85 -5.32 -5.88
N ALA A 60 19.03 -4.92 -4.61
CA ALA A 60 20.35 -4.68 -4.01
C ALA A 60 20.30 -4.77 -2.48
N ARG A 61 21.48 -5.00 -1.88
CA ARG A 61 21.71 -5.00 -0.44
C ARG A 61 22.78 -3.98 -0.11
N ILE A 62 22.43 -2.98 0.68
CA ILE A 62 23.30 -1.86 1.02
C ILE A 62 23.82 -2.06 2.44
N THR A 63 25.12 -2.12 2.61
CA THR A 63 25.79 -2.30 3.90
C THR A 63 26.43 -1.02 4.45
N THR A 64 26.43 0.05 3.65
CA THR A 64 27.02 1.34 4.06
C THR A 64 26.20 2.50 3.48
N ALA A 65 25.87 3.46 4.32
CA ALA A 65 25.27 4.72 3.90
C ALA A 65 26.32 5.82 3.86
N ARG A 66 26.40 6.59 2.77
CA ARG A 66 27.29 7.75 2.66
C ARG A 66 26.52 9.05 2.86
N MET A 67 26.90 9.79 3.89
CA MET A 67 26.41 11.14 4.14
C MET A 67 27.35 12.17 3.50
N ILE A 68 26.78 13.13 2.80
CA ILE A 68 27.56 14.24 2.19
C ILE A 68 27.00 15.55 2.72
N SER A 69 27.85 16.34 3.37
CA SER A 69 27.48 17.69 3.86
C SER A 69 27.37 18.69 2.70
N PRO A 70 26.70 19.83 2.89
CA PRO A 70 26.67 20.92 1.91
C PRO A 70 28.07 21.44 1.52
N THR A 71 29.07 21.25 2.39
CA THR A 71 30.48 21.63 2.13
C THR A 71 31.32 20.52 1.50
N GLY A 72 30.66 19.41 1.06
CA GLY A 72 31.33 18.30 0.38
C GLY A 72 32.04 17.29 1.29
N ARG A 73 31.99 17.45 2.62
CA ARG A 73 32.54 16.45 3.56
C ARG A 73 31.72 15.16 3.47
N ARG A 74 32.42 14.03 3.50
CA ARG A 74 31.80 12.68 3.37
C ARG A 74 32.06 11.90 4.64
N VAL A 75 31.02 11.17 5.08
CA VAL A 75 31.10 10.22 6.18
C VAL A 75 30.39 8.94 5.73
N ASP A 76 31.08 7.81 5.81
CA ASP A 76 30.51 6.51 5.56
C ASP A 76 30.07 5.89 6.89
N ILE A 77 28.80 5.52 6.96
CA ILE A 77 28.17 4.94 8.14
C ILE A 77 27.87 3.47 7.81
N PRO A 78 28.62 2.52 8.39
CA PRO A 78 28.32 1.11 8.20
C PRO A 78 26.98 0.75 8.85
N ILE A 79 26.23 -0.14 8.20
CA ILE A 79 25.01 -0.71 8.76
C ILE A 79 25.40 -1.98 9.51
N GLU A 80 25.47 -1.86 10.83
CA GLU A 80 25.87 -2.95 11.71
C GLU A 80 24.80 -4.04 11.75
N ASN A 81 25.27 -5.32 11.74
CA ASN A 81 24.45 -6.51 11.89
C ASN A 81 23.30 -6.67 10.86
N GLY A 82 23.48 -6.13 9.64
CA GLY A 82 22.47 -6.27 8.61
C GLY A 82 22.77 -5.49 7.34
N PHE A 83 21.72 -5.25 6.59
CA PHE A 83 21.76 -4.47 5.36
C PHE A 83 20.42 -3.77 5.14
N VAL A 84 20.40 -2.68 4.41
CA VAL A 84 19.16 -2.11 3.87
C VAL A 84 18.89 -2.77 2.54
N GLY A 85 17.73 -3.43 2.41
CA GLY A 85 17.27 -3.99 1.15
C GLY A 85 16.78 -2.88 0.22
N MET A 86 17.07 -3.01 -1.06
CA MET A 86 16.49 -2.15 -2.09
C MET A 86 15.49 -2.95 -2.91
N VAL A 87 14.31 -2.41 -3.12
CA VAL A 87 13.26 -3.04 -3.93
C VAL A 87 12.90 -2.18 -5.13
N ASP A 88 12.58 -2.81 -6.25
CA ASP A 88 11.89 -2.14 -7.33
C ASP A 88 10.41 -2.02 -6.99
N ARG A 89 9.93 -0.81 -6.79
CA ARG A 89 8.56 -0.52 -6.34
C ARG A 89 7.49 -0.99 -7.32
N GLU A 90 7.80 -1.08 -8.60
CA GLU A 90 6.86 -1.61 -9.58
C GLU A 90 6.56 -3.09 -9.33
N HIS A 91 7.62 -3.88 -9.17
CA HIS A 91 7.52 -5.31 -8.92
C HIS A 91 7.11 -5.61 -7.47
N PHE A 92 7.68 -4.91 -6.50
CA PHE A 92 7.43 -5.12 -5.09
C PHE A 92 5.97 -4.82 -4.68
N ASP A 93 5.41 -3.70 -5.14
CA ASP A 93 4.02 -3.37 -4.83
C ASP A 93 3.06 -4.41 -5.44
N GLU A 94 3.36 -4.93 -6.64
CA GLU A 94 2.56 -5.99 -7.25
C GLU A 94 2.72 -7.32 -6.54
N PHE A 95 3.93 -7.66 -6.12
CA PHE A 95 4.19 -8.85 -5.28
C PHE A 95 3.31 -8.84 -4.02
N LEU A 96 3.23 -7.72 -3.30
CA LEU A 96 2.39 -7.59 -2.11
C LEU A 96 0.89 -7.72 -2.43
N ARG A 97 0.42 -7.13 -3.53
CA ARG A 97 -0.98 -7.29 -3.97
C ARG A 97 -1.32 -8.73 -4.34
N VAL A 98 -0.37 -9.44 -4.97
CA VAL A 98 -0.52 -10.87 -5.29
C VAL A 98 -0.56 -11.71 -4.00
N ARG A 99 0.28 -11.39 -3.00
CA ARG A 99 0.25 -12.05 -1.69
C ARG A 99 -1.12 -11.88 -1.03
N ALA A 100 -1.65 -10.67 -1.00
CA ALA A 100 -2.99 -10.39 -0.46
C ALA A 100 -4.08 -11.20 -1.18
N ALA A 101 -4.01 -11.29 -2.51
CA ALA A 101 -4.96 -12.09 -3.29
C ALA A 101 -4.85 -13.59 -2.99
N ARG A 102 -3.64 -14.11 -2.85
CA ARG A 102 -3.40 -15.51 -2.46
C ARG A 102 -3.91 -15.82 -1.04
N ALA A 103 -3.90 -14.83 -0.15
CA ALA A 103 -4.48 -14.95 1.18
C ALA A 103 -6.02 -14.90 1.17
N GLY A 104 -6.65 -14.57 0.03
CA GLY A 104 -8.11 -14.55 -0.12
C GLY A 104 -8.72 -13.16 -0.34
N ALA A 105 -7.93 -12.09 -0.37
CA ALA A 105 -8.44 -10.75 -0.68
C ALA A 105 -8.87 -10.64 -2.14
N ALA A 106 -10.10 -10.18 -2.39
CA ALA A 106 -10.58 -9.89 -3.74
C ALA A 106 -9.91 -8.61 -4.27
N ARG A 107 -9.33 -8.68 -5.47
CA ARG A 107 -8.73 -7.50 -6.11
C ARG A 107 -9.76 -6.75 -6.95
N ALA A 108 -9.87 -5.44 -6.73
CA ALA A 108 -10.60 -4.52 -7.58
C ALA A 108 -9.62 -3.51 -8.18
N THR A 109 -9.66 -3.33 -9.50
CA THR A 109 -8.77 -2.41 -10.19
C THR A 109 -9.54 -1.19 -10.68
N GLY A 110 -9.25 -0.03 -10.09
CA GLY A 110 -9.93 1.21 -10.44
C GLY A 110 -9.56 2.37 -9.55
N THR A 111 -10.15 3.52 -9.83
CA THR A 111 -9.94 4.76 -9.09
C THR A 111 -11.06 4.96 -8.08
N PHE A 112 -10.72 5.04 -6.80
CA PHE A 112 -11.66 5.45 -5.75
C PHE A 112 -12.29 6.80 -6.09
N LEU A 113 -13.60 6.91 -5.89
CA LEU A 113 -14.36 8.13 -6.12
C LEU A 113 -14.91 8.72 -4.82
N ARG A 114 -15.66 7.93 -4.06
CA ARG A 114 -16.32 8.37 -2.82
C ARG A 114 -16.79 7.19 -1.97
N ILE A 115 -17.12 7.48 -0.73
CA ILE A 115 -17.85 6.56 0.15
C ILE A 115 -19.30 7.02 0.21
N GLU A 116 -20.23 6.10 0.00
CA GLU A 116 -21.66 6.30 0.22
C GLU A 116 -22.09 5.62 1.51
N ARG A 117 -22.88 6.34 2.31
CA ARG A 117 -23.52 5.81 3.52
C ARG A 117 -25.01 6.05 3.38
N ASP A 118 -25.75 5.00 3.34
CA ASP A 118 -27.20 5.01 3.42
C ASP A 118 -27.63 4.31 4.71
N GLY A 119 -28.93 4.36 5.03
CA GLY A 119 -29.43 3.72 6.26
C GLY A 119 -29.22 2.21 6.34
N GLU A 120 -28.76 1.59 5.27
CA GLU A 120 -28.54 0.14 5.14
C GLU A 120 -27.05 -0.25 5.24
N GLY A 121 -26.10 0.70 5.08
CA GLY A 121 -24.68 0.38 5.18
C GLY A 121 -23.72 1.39 4.58
N THR A 122 -22.49 0.93 4.36
CA THR A 122 -21.41 1.69 3.75
C THR A 122 -21.00 1.04 2.44
N ALA A 123 -20.78 1.85 1.41
CA ALA A 123 -20.28 1.37 0.12
C ALA A 123 -19.13 2.25 -0.38
N VAL A 124 -18.12 1.60 -0.96
CA VAL A 124 -17.04 2.25 -1.69
C VAL A 124 -17.40 2.30 -3.17
N ILE A 125 -17.46 3.50 -3.74
CA ILE A 125 -17.71 3.72 -5.16
C ILE A 125 -16.37 3.99 -5.85
N TYR A 126 -16.13 3.28 -6.93
CA TYR A 126 -14.91 3.44 -7.72
C TYR A 126 -15.19 3.38 -9.22
N ARG A 127 -14.33 3.97 -10.00
CA ARG A 127 -14.34 3.85 -11.47
C ARG A 127 -13.47 2.68 -11.88
N ASP A 128 -14.11 1.66 -12.44
CA ASP A 128 -13.44 0.47 -12.94
C ASP A 128 -12.47 0.82 -14.06
N LYS A 129 -11.23 0.29 -13.98
CA LYS A 129 -10.16 0.65 -14.93
C LYS A 129 -10.40 0.09 -16.34
N VAL A 130 -11.09 -1.04 -16.45
CA VAL A 130 -11.31 -1.73 -17.72
C VAL A 130 -12.53 -1.17 -18.44
N THR A 131 -13.64 -1.03 -17.72
CA THR A 131 -14.92 -0.64 -18.31
C THR A 131 -15.17 0.86 -18.29
N GLY A 132 -14.46 1.62 -17.44
CA GLY A 132 -14.69 3.05 -17.21
C GLY A 132 -15.95 3.35 -16.40
N ASN A 133 -16.77 2.35 -16.09
CA ASN A 133 -18.03 2.50 -15.38
C ASN A 133 -17.81 2.63 -13.86
N GLU A 134 -18.77 3.28 -13.19
CA GLU A 134 -18.82 3.25 -11.73
C GLU A 134 -19.24 1.86 -11.25
N ARG A 135 -18.56 1.39 -10.22
CA ARG A 135 -18.80 0.13 -9.52
C ARG A 135 -18.94 0.39 -8.04
N ARG A 136 -19.67 -0.50 -7.37
CA ARG A 136 -19.97 -0.43 -5.93
C ARG A 136 -19.41 -1.66 -5.21
N LEU A 137 -18.78 -1.43 -4.04
CA LEU A 137 -18.34 -2.47 -3.11
C LEU A 137 -19.00 -2.20 -1.76
N ASP A 138 -20.01 -3.00 -1.42
CA ASP A 138 -20.68 -2.90 -0.11
C ASP A 138 -19.79 -3.50 0.96
N THR A 139 -19.63 -2.77 2.09
CA THR A 139 -18.71 -3.14 3.16
C THR A 139 -19.20 -2.67 4.54
N ARG A 140 -18.65 -3.27 5.58
CA ARG A 140 -18.85 -2.84 6.97
C ARG A 140 -17.81 -1.81 7.41
N LEU A 141 -16.57 -1.94 6.90
CA LEU A 141 -15.45 -1.08 7.28
C LEU A 141 -14.65 -0.66 6.04
N VAL A 142 -14.11 0.55 6.06
CA VAL A 142 -13.19 1.06 5.04
C VAL A 142 -11.85 1.40 5.68
N ILE A 143 -10.76 0.96 5.04
CA ILE A 143 -9.39 1.34 5.39
C ILE A 143 -8.84 2.20 4.26
N GLY A 144 -8.53 3.48 4.56
CA GLY A 144 -7.83 4.37 3.65
C GLY A 144 -6.32 4.14 3.71
N ALA A 145 -5.73 3.65 2.61
CA ALA A 145 -4.29 3.42 2.44
C ALA A 145 -3.78 4.01 1.11
N ASP A 146 -4.43 5.04 0.61
CA ASP A 146 -4.22 5.63 -0.72
C ASP A 146 -3.07 6.64 -0.79
N GLY A 147 -2.29 6.74 0.29
CA GLY A 147 -0.98 7.39 0.35
C GLY A 147 -1.03 8.86 0.75
N ALA A 148 0.08 9.59 0.57
CA ALA A 148 0.29 10.94 1.09
C ALA A 148 -0.72 11.99 0.58
N ARG A 149 -1.31 11.77 -0.59
CA ARG A 149 -2.40 12.60 -1.13
C ARG A 149 -3.72 11.83 -1.05
N SER A 150 -4.03 11.35 0.14
CA SER A 150 -5.19 10.51 0.39
C SER A 150 -6.49 11.26 0.10
N THR A 151 -7.26 10.73 -0.82
CA THR A 151 -8.63 11.19 -1.07
C THR A 151 -9.54 10.75 0.07
N VAL A 152 -9.32 9.55 0.61
CA VAL A 152 -10.08 9.05 1.76
C VAL A 152 -9.87 9.96 2.99
N ALA A 153 -8.62 10.33 3.29
CA ALA A 153 -8.34 11.21 4.43
C ALA A 153 -8.99 12.59 4.23
N ARG A 154 -8.86 13.16 3.04
CA ARG A 154 -9.43 14.49 2.74
C ARG A 154 -10.94 14.52 2.89
N ASP A 155 -11.63 13.48 2.42
CA ASP A 155 -13.09 13.48 2.31
C ASP A 155 -13.78 12.91 3.56
N GLU A 156 -13.08 12.06 4.34
CA GLU A 156 -13.68 11.28 5.43
C GLU A 156 -13.12 11.58 6.82
N VAL A 157 -11.94 12.20 6.92
CA VAL A 157 -11.28 12.46 8.20
C VAL A 157 -11.37 13.95 8.52
N PRO A 158 -11.93 14.35 9.68
CA PRO A 158 -11.96 15.76 10.07
C PRO A 158 -10.55 16.40 10.04
N GLY A 159 -10.38 17.44 9.24
CA GLY A 159 -9.09 18.12 9.04
C GLY A 159 -8.13 17.39 8.08
N GLY A 160 -8.54 16.32 7.44
CA GLY A 160 -7.74 15.59 6.46
C GLY A 160 -7.42 16.38 5.18
N ASP A 161 -8.18 17.42 4.90
CA ASP A 161 -7.96 18.40 3.84
C ASP A 161 -6.78 19.36 4.13
N ARG A 162 -6.34 19.45 5.40
CA ARG A 162 -5.27 20.36 5.86
C ARG A 162 -3.89 19.70 5.93
N ILE A 163 -3.78 18.44 5.56
CA ILE A 163 -2.49 17.74 5.48
C ILE A 163 -1.79 18.23 4.21
N PRO A 164 -0.58 18.86 4.33
CA PRO A 164 0.12 19.45 3.20
C PRO A 164 0.67 18.43 2.19
#